data_23f922539df2830277042136b2ec83de
#
_entry.id   23f922539df2830277042136b2ec83de
#
_cell.length_a   1.000
_cell.length_b   1.000
_cell.length_c   1.000
_cell.angle_alpha   90.00
_cell.angle_beta   90.00
_cell.angle_gamma   90.00
#
_symmetry.space_group_name_H-M   'P 1'
#
loop_
_entity.id
_entity.type
_entity.pdbx_description
1 polymer ?
#
loop_
_entity_poly.entity_id
_entity_poly.type
_entity_poly.pdbx_seq_one_letter_code
_entity_poly.pdbx_strand_id
1 'polypeptide(L)'
;MSDNPAMLGAAKKDKWVGPFVRAIGGRMTTGLDEIYSNTTIPMAFSGISKTAARTQAQKHGLDYWYIDTGYIGNRRFKTWFRISKNDFQVTIPIQPRPADRLKKLGINRTKFARGNKIIVIPIDGKVSEGYGISDPDTWLEQTVNTIKQYTDREIVVRHRPASRETRVTTDTFIGALQNDTSAVVIWASNCGVEAAQHGIPVVSLGPSACTHISGKIEQIDNLPTLDTDQTEAWLRWLSYNQFSNSESESGTAWRILQENYASIS
;
A
#
# COMPACT_ATOMS: atom_id res chain seq x y z
N MET A 1 31.30 22.57 -4.30
CA MET A 1 30.37 21.46 -3.98
C MET A 1 28.99 22.00 -4.28
N SER A 2 28.16 21.34 -5.07
CA SER A 2 26.82 21.86 -5.40
C SER A 2 25.96 21.85 -4.15
N ASP A 3 25.39 23.00 -3.78
CA ASP A 3 24.48 23.18 -2.63
C ASP A 3 23.11 22.46 -2.82
N ASN A 4 22.97 21.65 -3.86
CA ASN A 4 21.75 20.92 -4.12
C ASN A 4 21.66 19.68 -3.23
N PRO A 5 20.60 19.55 -2.42
CA PRO A 5 20.38 18.36 -1.61
C PRO A 5 20.11 17.15 -2.50
N ALA A 6 20.50 15.95 -2.04
CA ALA A 6 20.26 14.71 -2.77
C ALA A 6 18.75 14.39 -2.95
N MET A 7 17.89 14.92 -2.06
CA MET A 7 16.43 14.75 -2.10
C MET A 7 15.71 15.86 -1.37
N LEU A 8 14.53 16.25 -1.86
CA LEU A 8 13.63 17.20 -1.23
C LEU A 8 12.45 16.48 -0.56
N GLY A 9 12.33 16.59 0.76
CA GLY A 9 11.25 16.00 1.53
C GLY A 9 10.06 16.95 1.68
N ALA A 10 8.85 16.46 1.39
CA ALA A 10 7.59 17.21 1.53
C ALA A 10 6.59 16.47 2.42
N ALA A 11 6.41 16.91 3.66
CA ALA A 11 5.43 16.33 4.58
C ALA A 11 4.89 17.37 5.56
N LYS A 12 3.63 17.21 5.97
CA LYS A 12 3.03 18.03 7.02
C LYS A 12 3.69 17.78 8.39
N LYS A 13 4.17 16.56 8.62
CA LYS A 13 4.90 16.15 9.83
C LYS A 13 6.15 15.43 9.40
N ASP A 14 7.28 15.86 9.89
CA ASP A 14 8.61 15.33 9.58
C ASP A 14 8.87 13.88 10.07
N LYS A 15 7.95 13.32 10.81
CA LYS A 15 8.13 12.05 11.54
C LYS A 15 8.58 10.87 10.67
N TRP A 16 8.18 10.80 9.40
CA TRP A 16 8.44 9.64 8.54
C TRP A 16 9.33 9.97 7.35
N VAL A 17 9.08 11.11 6.73
CA VAL A 17 9.82 11.55 5.53
C VAL A 17 11.21 12.06 5.90
N GLY A 18 11.29 12.86 6.97
CA GLY A 18 12.55 13.50 7.35
C GLY A 18 13.66 12.53 7.71
N PRO A 19 13.44 11.48 8.54
CA PRO A 19 14.46 10.49 8.81
C PRO A 19 15.03 9.85 7.53
N PHE A 20 14.17 9.47 6.60
CA PHE A 20 14.56 8.89 5.32
C PHE A 20 15.36 9.88 4.44
N VAL A 21 14.87 11.11 4.31
CA VAL A 21 15.48 12.14 3.46
C VAL A 21 16.85 12.56 4.00
N ARG A 22 16.98 12.83 5.32
CA ARG A 22 18.24 13.24 5.93
C ARG A 22 19.32 12.16 5.87
N ALA A 23 18.96 10.90 5.97
CA ALA A 23 19.92 9.78 5.90
C ALA A 23 20.68 9.71 4.57
N ILE A 24 20.17 10.33 3.52
CA ILE A 24 20.79 10.37 2.19
C ILE A 24 21.31 11.77 1.79
N GLY A 25 21.47 12.67 2.74
CA GLY A 25 21.94 14.03 2.47
C GLY A 25 20.87 14.96 1.87
N GLY A 26 19.60 14.60 1.99
CA GLY A 26 18.49 15.45 1.60
C GLY A 26 18.02 16.38 2.73
N ARG A 27 17.06 17.24 2.43
CA ARG A 27 16.43 18.15 3.39
C ARG A 27 14.93 18.25 3.23
N MET A 28 14.24 18.69 4.27
CA MET A 28 12.81 18.97 4.21
C MET A 28 12.56 20.33 3.57
N THR A 29 11.53 20.41 2.72
CA THR A 29 11.09 21.71 2.15
C THR A 29 10.42 22.58 3.21
N THR A 30 10.54 23.89 3.05
CA THR A 30 9.91 24.89 3.88
C THR A 30 8.48 25.25 3.43
N GLY A 31 8.09 24.93 2.21
CA GLY A 31 6.77 25.28 1.71
C GLY A 31 6.44 24.80 0.29
N LEU A 32 5.25 25.16 -0.17
CA LEU A 32 4.75 24.78 -1.50
C LEU A 32 5.53 25.46 -2.64
N ASP A 33 5.96 26.71 -2.44
CA ASP A 33 6.71 27.47 -3.46
C ASP A 33 7.98 26.73 -3.86
N GLU A 34 8.68 26.15 -2.88
CA GLU A 34 9.85 25.34 -3.13
C GLU A 34 9.53 24.06 -3.90
N ILE A 35 8.38 23.43 -3.61
CA ILE A 35 7.92 22.26 -4.38
C ILE A 35 7.66 22.66 -5.84
N TYR A 36 6.95 23.76 -6.08
CA TYR A 36 6.60 24.19 -7.44
C TYR A 36 7.78 24.71 -8.24
N SER A 37 8.82 25.24 -7.59
CA SER A 37 10.07 25.68 -8.26
C SER A 37 11.06 24.53 -8.48
N ASN A 38 10.84 23.36 -7.88
CA ASN A 38 11.75 22.23 -8.01
C ASN A 38 11.65 21.56 -9.39
N THR A 39 12.72 21.60 -10.16
CA THR A 39 12.80 21.03 -11.52
C THR A 39 13.90 19.98 -11.68
N THR A 40 14.69 19.72 -10.63
CA THR A 40 15.91 18.89 -10.75
C THR A 40 16.12 17.90 -9.61
N ILE A 41 15.51 18.12 -8.45
CA ILE A 41 15.78 17.34 -7.24
C ILE A 41 14.71 16.27 -7.05
N PRO A 42 15.06 14.99 -6.90
CA PRO A 42 14.12 13.93 -6.51
C PRO A 42 13.35 14.28 -5.24
N MET A 43 12.11 13.83 -5.13
CA MET A 43 11.24 14.19 -4.00
C MET A 43 10.82 12.98 -3.17
N ALA A 44 10.68 13.18 -1.85
CA ALA A 44 10.01 12.23 -0.97
C ALA A 44 8.84 12.90 -0.26
N PHE A 45 7.69 12.24 -0.17
CA PHE A 45 6.52 12.81 0.49
C PHE A 45 5.62 11.75 1.12
N SER A 46 4.78 12.19 2.04
CA SER A 46 3.77 11.35 2.68
C SER A 46 2.37 11.95 2.58
N GLY A 47 1.39 11.07 2.56
CA GLY A 47 -0.02 11.46 2.41
C GLY A 47 -0.42 11.60 0.95
N ILE A 48 -1.39 10.80 0.54
CA ILE A 48 -1.86 10.69 -0.85
C ILE A 48 -2.42 12.02 -1.39
N SER A 49 -2.88 12.89 -0.52
CA SER A 49 -3.34 14.25 -0.86
C SER A 49 -2.20 15.25 -1.13
N LYS A 50 -0.94 14.83 -1.09
CA LYS A 50 0.22 15.65 -1.49
C LYS A 50 0.46 15.62 -2.99
N THR A 51 -0.61 15.90 -3.74
CA THR A 51 -0.63 15.88 -5.21
C THR A 51 0.38 16.84 -5.82
N ALA A 52 0.61 18.01 -5.21
CA ALA A 52 1.57 19.00 -5.70
C ALA A 52 2.98 18.43 -5.92
N ALA A 53 3.53 17.71 -4.93
CA ALA A 53 4.86 17.12 -5.04
C ALA A 53 4.92 16.04 -6.13
N ARG A 54 3.89 15.19 -6.21
CA ARG A 54 3.78 14.18 -7.27
C ARG A 54 3.66 14.81 -8.64
N THR A 55 2.75 15.77 -8.81
CA THR A 55 2.51 16.45 -10.09
C THR A 55 3.78 17.16 -10.56
N GLN A 56 4.50 17.82 -9.66
CA GLN A 56 5.76 18.48 -9.99
C GLN A 56 6.84 17.48 -10.40
N ALA A 57 6.98 16.37 -9.66
CA ALA A 57 7.91 15.31 -10.01
C ALA A 57 7.61 14.74 -11.42
N GLN A 58 6.36 14.38 -11.67
CA GLN A 58 5.94 13.83 -12.95
C GLN A 58 6.12 14.81 -14.12
N LYS A 59 5.79 16.10 -13.90
CA LYS A 59 5.95 17.16 -14.90
C LYS A 59 7.40 17.32 -15.37
N HIS A 60 8.36 17.09 -14.49
CA HIS A 60 9.79 17.29 -14.76
C HIS A 60 10.58 15.98 -14.86
N GLY A 61 9.91 14.82 -14.92
CA GLY A 61 10.58 13.52 -15.02
C GLY A 61 11.46 13.18 -13.82
N LEU A 62 11.14 13.72 -12.63
CA LEU A 62 11.90 13.48 -11.42
C LEU A 62 11.42 12.21 -10.73
N ASP A 63 12.34 11.44 -10.17
CA ASP A 63 11.99 10.37 -9.26
C ASP A 63 11.31 10.93 -8.00
N TYR A 64 10.27 10.20 -7.52
CA TYR A 64 9.70 10.48 -6.22
C TYR A 64 9.55 9.20 -5.38
N TRP A 65 9.62 9.39 -4.08
CA TRP A 65 9.46 8.35 -3.07
C TRP A 65 8.23 8.66 -2.23
N TYR A 66 7.25 7.76 -2.29
CA TYR A 66 6.04 7.89 -1.50
C TYR A 66 6.13 7.06 -0.22
N ILE A 67 5.88 7.72 0.91
CA ILE A 67 6.00 7.11 2.24
C ILE A 67 4.64 7.12 2.94
N ASP A 68 4.17 5.94 3.32
CA ASP A 68 2.89 5.80 4.04
C ASP A 68 2.93 4.60 5.00
N THR A 69 1.81 4.33 5.67
CA THR A 69 1.63 3.21 6.58
C THR A 69 2.05 1.89 5.91
N GLY A 70 2.85 1.09 6.62
CA GLY A 70 3.32 -0.21 6.13
C GLY A 70 2.19 -1.18 5.82
N TYR A 71 2.51 -2.18 5.01
CA TYR A 71 1.56 -3.20 4.56
C TYR A 71 1.21 -4.22 5.64
N ILE A 72 2.20 -4.61 6.43
CA ILE A 72 2.16 -5.76 7.34
C ILE A 72 2.44 -5.30 8.77
N GLY A 73 1.73 -5.87 9.75
CA GLY A 73 2.04 -5.72 11.19
C GLY A 73 1.78 -4.35 11.81
N ASN A 74 1.07 -3.45 11.14
CA ASN A 74 1.10 -2.01 11.50
C ASN A 74 -0.20 -1.42 12.06
N ARG A 75 -1.21 -2.24 12.35
CA ARG A 75 -2.54 -1.72 12.70
C ARG A 75 -2.58 -0.85 13.95
N ARG A 76 -1.85 -1.21 15.00
CA ARG A 76 -1.98 -0.54 16.31
C ARG A 76 -0.98 0.59 16.53
N PHE A 77 0.26 0.45 16.10
CA PHE A 77 1.34 1.34 16.53
C PHE A 77 1.99 2.17 15.41
N LYS A 78 1.68 1.91 14.12
CA LYS A 78 2.27 2.60 12.97
C LYS A 78 3.80 2.74 13.09
N THR A 79 4.46 1.63 13.37
CA THR A 79 5.91 1.56 13.54
C THR A 79 6.67 1.26 12.26
N TRP A 80 5.93 0.84 11.23
CA TRP A 80 6.47 0.47 9.93
C TRP A 80 5.84 1.33 8.84
N PHE A 81 6.64 1.76 7.88
CA PHE A 81 6.25 2.60 6.76
C PHE A 81 6.66 1.91 5.47
N ARG A 82 5.74 1.81 4.53
CA ARG A 82 6.10 1.45 3.16
C ARG A 82 6.78 2.62 2.49
N ILE A 83 7.72 2.34 1.60
CA ILE A 83 8.35 3.31 0.72
C ILE A 83 8.29 2.75 -0.69
N SER A 84 7.64 3.47 -1.60
CA SER A 84 7.51 3.11 -3.01
C SER A 84 8.10 4.20 -3.91
N LYS A 85 8.68 3.82 -5.03
CA LYS A 85 9.25 4.73 -6.02
C LYS A 85 8.25 4.94 -7.15
N ASN A 86 7.98 6.19 -7.48
CA ASN A 86 7.16 6.63 -8.62
C ASN A 86 5.71 6.12 -8.63
N ASP A 87 5.24 5.55 -7.54
CA ASP A 87 3.86 5.10 -7.32
C ASP A 87 3.47 5.23 -5.84
N PHE A 88 2.18 5.15 -5.54
CA PHE A 88 1.65 5.08 -4.18
C PHE A 88 1.72 3.66 -3.58
N GLN A 89 1.97 2.67 -4.40
CA GLN A 89 2.06 1.27 -4.02
C GLN A 89 3.34 0.64 -4.56
N VAL A 90 3.76 -0.45 -3.96
CA VAL A 90 4.87 -1.25 -4.48
C VAL A 90 4.32 -2.23 -5.50
N THR A 91 4.47 -1.89 -6.78
CA THR A 91 3.96 -2.65 -7.93
C THR A 91 5.08 -3.33 -8.74
N ILE A 92 6.34 -3.13 -8.34
CA ILE A 92 7.49 -3.78 -8.99
C ILE A 92 7.43 -5.31 -8.82
N PRO A 93 8.03 -6.09 -9.74
CA PRO A 93 8.01 -7.54 -9.68
C PRO A 93 8.48 -8.11 -8.33
N ILE A 94 7.87 -9.20 -7.90
CA ILE A 94 8.27 -9.93 -6.70
C ILE A 94 9.71 -10.43 -6.89
N GLN A 95 10.56 -10.10 -5.93
CA GLN A 95 11.94 -10.57 -5.88
C GLN A 95 12.13 -11.56 -4.72
N PRO A 96 12.92 -12.62 -4.89
CA PRO A 96 13.27 -13.52 -3.80
C PRO A 96 13.92 -12.74 -2.65
N ARG A 97 13.39 -12.92 -1.43
CA ARG A 97 13.90 -12.27 -0.22
C ARG A 97 13.99 -13.25 0.93
N PRO A 98 14.99 -13.13 1.82
CA PRO A 98 15.07 -13.90 3.06
C PRO A 98 13.85 -13.71 3.96
N ALA A 99 13.62 -14.64 4.89
CA ALA A 99 12.47 -14.58 5.80
C ALA A 99 12.71 -13.73 7.07
N ASP A 100 13.90 -13.21 7.27
CA ASP A 100 14.36 -12.50 8.47
C ASP A 100 13.46 -11.31 8.84
N ARG A 101 13.15 -10.44 7.86
CA ARG A 101 12.29 -9.28 8.07
C ARG A 101 10.84 -9.68 8.35
N LEU A 102 10.33 -10.67 7.63
CA LEU A 102 8.98 -11.20 7.86
C LEU A 102 8.84 -11.81 9.26
N LYS A 103 9.85 -12.56 9.71
CA LYS A 103 9.91 -13.10 11.08
C LYS A 103 9.95 -11.99 12.13
N LYS A 104 10.73 -10.92 11.90
CA LYS A 104 10.81 -9.75 12.80
C LYS A 104 9.46 -9.05 12.96
N LEU A 105 8.60 -9.08 11.96
CA LEU A 105 7.25 -8.50 12.04
C LEU A 105 6.29 -9.28 12.94
N GLY A 106 6.56 -10.56 13.23
CA GLY A 106 5.81 -11.38 14.18
C GLY A 106 4.31 -11.51 13.86
N ILE A 107 3.95 -11.55 12.59
CA ILE A 107 2.55 -11.54 12.17
C ILE A 107 1.86 -12.90 12.36
N ASN A 108 0.59 -12.86 12.75
CA ASN A 108 -0.28 -14.03 12.72
C ASN A 108 -0.68 -14.32 11.26
N ARG A 109 -0.49 -15.58 10.84
CA ARG A 109 -0.83 -16.07 9.50
C ARG A 109 -1.76 -17.30 9.54
N THR A 110 -2.60 -17.36 10.55
CA THR A 110 -3.62 -18.41 10.63
C THR A 110 -4.50 -18.32 9.38
N LYS A 111 -4.55 -19.39 8.60
CA LYS A 111 -5.43 -19.46 7.44
C LYS A 111 -6.87 -19.57 7.89
N PHE A 112 -7.75 -18.82 7.24
CA PHE A 112 -9.18 -18.88 7.46
C PHE A 112 -9.83 -19.82 6.43
N ALA A 113 -10.91 -20.48 6.84
CA ALA A 113 -11.72 -21.22 5.92
C ALA A 113 -12.37 -20.28 4.90
N ARG A 114 -12.41 -20.69 3.64
CA ARG A 114 -13.08 -19.94 2.59
C ARG A 114 -14.58 -20.07 2.75
N GLY A 115 -15.27 -18.96 2.80
CA GLY A 115 -16.71 -18.90 2.95
C GLY A 115 -17.46 -18.58 1.66
N ASN A 116 -18.61 -17.90 1.78
CA ASN A 116 -19.51 -17.61 0.67
C ASN A 116 -19.67 -16.12 0.34
N LYS A 117 -19.21 -15.20 1.20
CA LYS A 117 -19.40 -13.75 1.01
C LYS A 117 -18.24 -13.11 0.26
N ILE A 118 -18.54 -12.14 -0.57
CA ILE A 118 -17.55 -11.27 -1.21
C ILE A 118 -17.56 -9.95 -0.50
N ILE A 119 -16.41 -9.54 0.04
CA ILE A 119 -16.25 -8.23 0.67
C ILE A 119 -15.68 -7.24 -0.35
N VAL A 120 -16.40 -6.16 -0.61
CA VAL A 120 -15.91 -5.02 -1.41
C VAL A 120 -15.49 -3.90 -0.48
N ILE A 121 -14.25 -3.43 -0.62
CA ILE A 121 -13.72 -2.29 0.13
C ILE A 121 -13.83 -1.04 -0.74
N PRO A 122 -14.69 -0.07 -0.40
CA PRO A 122 -14.82 1.17 -1.12
C PRO A 122 -13.53 1.98 -1.17
N ILE A 123 -13.36 2.79 -2.19
CA ILE A 123 -12.26 3.74 -2.29
C ILE A 123 -12.49 4.87 -1.29
N ASP A 124 -11.49 5.14 -0.46
CA ASP A 124 -11.47 6.33 0.42
C ASP A 124 -11.30 7.59 -0.45
N GLY A 125 -11.99 8.69 -0.13
CA GLY A 125 -11.95 9.93 -0.91
C GLY A 125 -10.56 10.51 -1.15
N LYS A 126 -9.60 10.28 -0.21
CA LYS A 126 -8.20 10.67 -0.41
C LYS A 126 -7.47 9.77 -1.40
N VAL A 127 -7.83 8.49 -1.43
CA VAL A 127 -7.29 7.54 -2.39
C VAL A 127 -7.83 7.87 -3.78
N SER A 128 -9.14 8.16 -3.91
CA SER A 128 -9.75 8.55 -5.17
C SER A 128 -9.09 9.81 -5.75
N GLU A 129 -8.90 10.84 -4.94
CA GLU A 129 -8.17 12.05 -5.33
C GLU A 129 -6.76 11.74 -5.84
N GLY A 130 -6.01 10.91 -5.11
CA GLY A 130 -4.64 10.55 -5.48
C GLY A 130 -4.52 9.79 -6.80
N TYR A 131 -5.52 8.98 -7.14
CA TYR A 131 -5.57 8.22 -8.39
C TYR A 131 -6.39 8.89 -9.51
N GLY A 132 -6.94 10.08 -9.27
CA GLY A 132 -7.73 10.81 -10.25
C GLY A 132 -9.12 10.18 -10.50
N ILE A 133 -9.65 9.46 -9.53
CA ILE A 133 -10.99 8.87 -9.60
C ILE A 133 -11.98 9.93 -9.11
N SER A 134 -12.72 10.53 -10.04
CA SER A 134 -13.61 11.65 -9.75
C SER A 134 -14.83 11.27 -8.92
N ASP A 135 -15.33 10.05 -9.07
CA ASP A 135 -16.54 9.57 -8.41
C ASP A 135 -16.34 8.15 -7.83
N PRO A 136 -15.97 8.06 -6.54
CA PRO A 136 -15.77 6.76 -5.87
C PRO A 136 -17.09 5.99 -5.65
N ASP A 137 -18.25 6.66 -5.61
CA ASP A 137 -19.54 6.01 -5.42
C ASP A 137 -19.98 5.33 -6.73
N THR A 138 -19.85 6.00 -7.86
CA THR A 138 -20.04 5.38 -9.18
C THR A 138 -19.08 4.21 -9.40
N TRP A 139 -17.81 4.33 -8.99
CA TRP A 139 -16.88 3.20 -9.05
C TRP A 139 -17.37 2.00 -8.22
N LEU A 140 -17.87 2.24 -7.01
CA LEU A 140 -18.39 1.18 -6.14
C LEU A 140 -19.60 0.50 -6.76
N GLU A 141 -20.56 1.27 -7.26
CA GLU A 141 -21.77 0.75 -7.93
C GLU A 141 -21.40 -0.12 -9.14
N GLN A 142 -20.53 0.38 -10.02
CA GLN A 142 -20.05 -0.36 -11.19
C GLN A 142 -19.33 -1.66 -10.79
N THR A 143 -18.50 -1.60 -9.75
CA THR A 143 -17.78 -2.77 -9.24
C THR A 143 -18.76 -3.84 -8.73
N VAL A 144 -19.75 -3.46 -7.92
CA VAL A 144 -20.78 -4.37 -7.41
C VAL A 144 -21.59 -4.96 -8.55
N ASN A 145 -22.00 -4.15 -9.52
CA ASN A 145 -22.75 -4.61 -10.68
C ASN A 145 -21.93 -5.56 -11.57
N THR A 146 -20.63 -5.32 -11.71
CA THR A 146 -19.72 -6.23 -12.42
C THR A 146 -19.59 -7.57 -11.69
N ILE A 147 -19.42 -7.57 -10.37
CA ILE A 147 -19.35 -8.83 -9.59
C ILE A 147 -20.61 -9.66 -9.77
N LYS A 148 -21.79 -9.05 -9.73
CA LYS A 148 -23.09 -9.73 -9.92
C LYS A 148 -23.26 -10.43 -11.27
N GLN A 149 -22.45 -10.09 -12.28
CA GLN A 149 -22.47 -10.77 -13.57
C GLN A 149 -21.78 -12.14 -13.52
N TYR A 150 -20.96 -12.39 -12.49
CA TYR A 150 -20.10 -13.57 -12.41
C TYR A 150 -20.40 -14.46 -11.20
N THR A 151 -21.29 -14.03 -10.27
CA THR A 151 -21.62 -14.82 -9.09
C THR A 151 -22.93 -14.37 -8.44
N ASP A 152 -23.63 -15.34 -7.81
CA ASP A 152 -24.82 -15.11 -6.98
C ASP A 152 -24.48 -14.99 -5.48
N ARG A 153 -23.19 -14.97 -5.11
CA ARG A 153 -22.76 -14.86 -3.72
C ARG A 153 -23.17 -13.52 -3.10
N GLU A 154 -23.39 -13.53 -1.79
CA GLU A 154 -23.65 -12.31 -1.03
C GLU A 154 -22.48 -11.32 -1.16
N ILE A 155 -22.77 -10.07 -1.55
CA ILE A 155 -21.78 -8.99 -1.64
C ILE A 155 -21.96 -8.07 -0.44
N VAL A 156 -20.91 -7.93 0.35
CA VAL A 156 -20.88 -7.07 1.52
C VAL A 156 -19.95 -5.87 1.25
N VAL A 157 -20.53 -4.69 1.14
CA VAL A 157 -19.75 -3.43 1.06
C VAL A 157 -19.31 -3.03 2.45
N ARG A 158 -17.99 -3.00 2.67
CA ARG A 158 -17.42 -2.69 3.97
C ARG A 158 -16.71 -1.36 3.99
N HIS A 159 -17.37 -0.35 4.47
CA HIS A 159 -16.82 0.98 4.67
C HIS A 159 -15.81 1.02 5.83
N ARG A 160 -14.88 1.95 5.74
CA ARG A 160 -13.96 2.25 6.84
C ARG A 160 -14.76 2.82 8.01
N PRO A 161 -14.59 2.33 9.25
CA PRO A 161 -15.25 2.92 10.42
C PRO A 161 -14.96 4.42 10.56
N ALA A 162 -15.99 5.20 10.86
CA ALA A 162 -15.92 6.68 10.90
C ALA A 162 -14.96 7.19 11.98
N SER A 163 -14.86 6.51 13.14
CA SER A 163 -13.98 6.91 14.24
C SER A 163 -12.89 5.87 14.53
N ARG A 164 -11.81 6.32 15.21
CA ARG A 164 -10.77 5.40 15.70
C ARG A 164 -11.29 4.51 16.84
N GLU A 165 -12.23 4.98 17.63
CA GLU A 165 -12.81 4.26 18.75
C GLU A 165 -13.67 3.09 18.28
N THR A 166 -14.50 3.29 17.26
CA THR A 166 -15.28 2.21 16.63
C THR A 166 -14.44 1.15 15.95
N ARG A 167 -13.16 1.43 15.63
CA ARG A 167 -12.24 0.44 15.07
C ARG A 167 -11.76 -0.61 16.07
N VAL A 168 -11.94 -0.39 17.34
CA VAL A 168 -11.32 -1.21 18.41
C VAL A 168 -12.32 -2.18 19.04
N THR A 169 -13.63 -1.93 18.92
CA THR A 169 -14.57 -2.53 19.87
C THR A 169 -15.47 -3.65 19.36
N THR A 170 -15.85 -3.76 18.09
CA THR A 170 -16.90 -4.78 17.78
C THR A 170 -16.84 -5.47 16.44
N ASP A 171 -16.29 -4.85 15.39
CA ASP A 171 -16.26 -5.47 14.07
C ASP A 171 -14.92 -5.21 13.38
N THR A 172 -13.92 -6.00 13.71
CA THR A 172 -12.62 -5.92 13.07
C THR A 172 -12.69 -6.49 11.66
N PHE A 173 -11.86 -5.99 10.75
CA PHE A 173 -11.76 -6.56 9.41
C PHE A 173 -11.34 -8.04 9.46
N ILE A 174 -10.49 -8.42 10.40
CA ILE A 174 -10.12 -9.81 10.66
C ILE A 174 -11.34 -10.66 11.04
N GLY A 175 -12.22 -10.14 11.91
CA GLY A 175 -13.47 -10.82 12.26
C GLY A 175 -14.38 -11.02 11.04
N ALA A 176 -14.47 -10.02 10.16
CA ALA A 176 -15.21 -10.18 8.90
C ALA A 176 -14.59 -11.24 8.00
N LEU A 177 -13.26 -11.30 7.88
CA LEU A 177 -12.56 -12.32 7.09
C LEU A 177 -12.83 -13.74 7.62
N GLN A 178 -12.95 -13.92 8.94
CA GLN A 178 -13.25 -15.19 9.58
C GLN A 178 -14.72 -15.61 9.38
N ASN A 179 -15.61 -14.65 9.16
CA ASN A 179 -17.04 -14.87 9.08
C ASN A 179 -17.50 -15.03 7.63
N ASP A 180 -17.30 -16.23 7.10
CA ASP A 180 -17.85 -16.66 5.82
C ASP A 180 -17.36 -15.88 4.59
N THR A 181 -16.10 -15.38 4.57
CA THR A 181 -15.55 -14.64 3.42
C THR A 181 -14.97 -15.56 2.36
N SER A 182 -15.42 -15.41 1.11
CA SER A 182 -14.90 -16.10 -0.08
C SER A 182 -13.76 -15.35 -0.75
N ALA A 183 -13.90 -14.02 -0.88
CA ALA A 183 -12.94 -13.16 -1.55
C ALA A 183 -13.06 -11.72 -1.06
N VAL A 184 -11.99 -10.94 -1.28
CA VAL A 184 -11.98 -9.49 -1.01
C VAL A 184 -11.64 -8.73 -2.29
N VAL A 185 -12.46 -7.74 -2.64
CA VAL A 185 -12.26 -6.86 -3.79
C VAL A 185 -11.83 -5.50 -3.28
N ILE A 186 -10.74 -4.98 -3.83
CA ILE A 186 -10.14 -3.70 -3.46
C ILE A 186 -9.78 -2.88 -4.71
N TRP A 187 -9.60 -1.57 -4.54
CA TRP A 187 -8.80 -0.77 -5.48
C TRP A 187 -7.32 -0.86 -5.09
N ALA A 188 -6.91 -0.26 -3.98
CA ALA A 188 -5.52 -0.17 -3.53
C ALA A 188 -5.39 -0.26 -1.99
N SER A 189 -6.31 -0.97 -1.33
CA SER A 189 -6.38 -1.03 0.14
C SER A 189 -5.45 -2.08 0.73
N ASN A 190 -4.84 -1.76 1.89
CA ASN A 190 -4.11 -2.73 2.71
C ASN A 190 -5.00 -3.87 3.24
N CYS A 191 -6.34 -3.74 3.19
CA CYS A 191 -7.26 -4.84 3.49
C CYS A 191 -7.01 -6.06 2.58
N GLY A 192 -6.57 -5.86 1.33
CA GLY A 192 -6.16 -6.95 0.46
C GLY A 192 -4.95 -7.72 1.00
N VAL A 193 -3.95 -7.00 1.54
CA VAL A 193 -2.77 -7.64 2.15
C VAL A 193 -3.17 -8.49 3.35
N GLU A 194 -4.07 -7.99 4.20
CA GLU A 194 -4.56 -8.76 5.35
C GLU A 194 -5.39 -9.98 4.93
N ALA A 195 -6.25 -9.84 3.92
CA ALA A 195 -7.01 -10.97 3.40
C ALA A 195 -6.08 -12.06 2.86
N ALA A 196 -5.14 -11.70 1.99
CA ALA A 196 -4.17 -12.64 1.43
C ALA A 196 -3.27 -13.28 2.49
N GLN A 197 -2.86 -12.53 3.53
CA GLN A 197 -2.10 -13.05 4.67
C GLN A 197 -2.82 -14.22 5.36
N HIS A 198 -4.14 -14.17 5.40
CA HIS A 198 -5.00 -15.21 5.99
C HIS A 198 -5.54 -16.23 4.97
N GLY A 199 -5.02 -16.23 3.74
CA GLY A 199 -5.37 -17.19 2.70
C GLY A 199 -6.68 -16.89 1.97
N ILE A 200 -7.30 -15.72 2.19
CA ILE A 200 -8.49 -15.29 1.46
C ILE A 200 -8.07 -14.66 0.12
N PRO A 201 -8.59 -15.15 -1.01
CA PRO A 201 -8.31 -14.59 -2.33
C PRO A 201 -8.64 -13.10 -2.43
N VAL A 202 -7.86 -12.38 -3.23
CA VAL A 202 -8.02 -10.94 -3.44
C VAL A 202 -8.16 -10.64 -4.93
N VAL A 203 -9.08 -9.74 -5.27
CA VAL A 203 -9.16 -9.08 -6.56
C VAL A 203 -8.79 -7.62 -6.37
N SER A 204 -7.70 -7.18 -7.00
CA SER A 204 -7.25 -5.80 -6.98
C SER A 204 -7.55 -5.14 -8.32
N LEU A 205 -8.43 -4.14 -8.31
CA LEU A 205 -8.87 -3.42 -9.52
C LEU A 205 -8.00 -2.19 -9.85
N GLY A 206 -7.08 -1.85 -8.95
CA GLY A 206 -6.12 -0.77 -9.13
C GLY A 206 -4.72 -1.16 -8.67
N PRO A 207 -3.73 -0.26 -8.84
CA PRO A 207 -2.37 -0.49 -8.37
C PRO A 207 -2.35 -0.77 -6.87
N SER A 208 -1.86 -1.94 -6.46
CA SER A 208 -1.79 -2.33 -5.05
C SER A 208 -0.64 -3.28 -4.78
N ALA A 209 -0.32 -3.45 -3.51
CA ALA A 209 0.63 -4.48 -3.07
C ALA A 209 0.18 -5.90 -3.44
N CYS A 210 -1.11 -6.09 -3.71
CA CYS A 210 -1.69 -7.40 -4.08
C CYS A 210 -1.67 -7.66 -5.59
N THR A 211 -1.22 -6.74 -6.43
CA THR A 211 -1.27 -6.87 -7.90
C THR A 211 -0.73 -8.21 -8.40
N HIS A 212 0.35 -8.71 -7.81
CA HIS A 212 1.01 -9.95 -8.24
C HIS A 212 0.36 -11.25 -7.74
N ILE A 213 -0.58 -11.15 -6.81
CA ILE A 213 -1.33 -12.30 -6.26
C ILE A 213 -2.83 -12.14 -6.46
N SER A 214 -3.24 -11.11 -7.21
CA SER A 214 -4.63 -10.80 -7.50
C SER A 214 -5.22 -11.79 -8.48
N GLY A 215 -6.42 -12.29 -8.19
CA GLY A 215 -7.28 -12.94 -9.17
C GLY A 215 -7.96 -11.93 -10.09
N LYS A 216 -8.69 -12.43 -11.06
CA LYS A 216 -9.50 -11.63 -11.98
C LYS A 216 -10.97 -11.59 -11.49
N ILE A 217 -11.65 -10.46 -11.73
CA ILE A 217 -13.05 -10.28 -11.31
C ILE A 217 -13.99 -11.27 -12.01
N GLU A 218 -13.68 -11.63 -13.25
CA GLU A 218 -14.46 -12.60 -14.03
C GLU A 218 -14.40 -14.02 -13.45
N GLN A 219 -13.43 -14.27 -12.57
CA GLN A 219 -13.24 -15.55 -11.87
C GLN A 219 -13.72 -15.51 -10.42
N ILE A 220 -14.44 -14.44 -10.02
CA ILE A 220 -14.74 -14.14 -8.60
C ILE A 220 -15.46 -15.31 -7.89
N ASP A 221 -16.29 -16.05 -8.60
CA ASP A 221 -16.99 -17.20 -8.05
C ASP A 221 -16.05 -18.39 -7.76
N ASN A 222 -15.03 -18.57 -8.59
CA ASN A 222 -14.11 -19.69 -8.57
C ASN A 222 -12.63 -19.26 -8.52
N LEU A 223 -12.32 -18.21 -7.74
CA LEU A 223 -10.93 -17.81 -7.53
C LEU A 223 -10.12 -18.98 -6.96
N PRO A 224 -8.91 -19.22 -7.47
CA PRO A 224 -8.04 -20.24 -6.90
C PRO A 224 -7.67 -19.91 -5.45
N THR A 225 -7.46 -20.94 -4.64
CA THR A 225 -6.84 -20.78 -3.32
C THR A 225 -5.44 -20.23 -3.49
N LEU A 226 -5.07 -19.25 -2.67
CA LEU A 226 -3.72 -18.71 -2.69
C LEU A 226 -2.70 -19.79 -2.34
N ASP A 227 -1.76 -20.02 -3.23
CA ASP A 227 -0.65 -20.93 -3.00
C ASP A 227 0.18 -20.47 -1.79
N THR A 228 0.56 -21.41 -0.93
CA THR A 228 1.25 -21.10 0.34
C THR A 228 2.64 -20.56 0.09
N ASP A 229 3.40 -21.15 -0.84
CA ASP A 229 4.79 -20.78 -1.11
C ASP A 229 4.84 -19.45 -1.86
N GLN A 230 3.92 -19.24 -2.80
CA GLN A 230 3.77 -17.96 -3.49
C GLN A 230 3.39 -16.83 -2.52
N THR A 231 2.44 -17.08 -1.62
CA THR A 231 2.02 -16.13 -0.60
C THR A 231 3.17 -15.81 0.38
N GLU A 232 3.94 -16.83 0.78
CA GLU A 232 5.12 -16.65 1.63
C GLU A 232 6.19 -15.81 0.93
N ALA A 233 6.51 -16.11 -0.32
CA ALA A 233 7.48 -15.36 -1.12
C ALA A 233 7.06 -13.89 -1.28
N TRP A 234 5.78 -13.66 -1.56
CA TRP A 234 5.21 -12.32 -1.66
C TRP A 234 5.25 -11.55 -0.32
N LEU A 235 4.93 -12.17 0.81
CA LEU A 235 5.02 -11.53 2.13
C LEU A 235 6.47 -11.20 2.51
N ARG A 236 7.43 -12.09 2.18
CA ARG A 236 8.86 -11.79 2.35
C ARG A 236 9.25 -10.58 1.54
N TRP A 237 8.86 -10.53 0.27
CA TRP A 237 9.14 -9.39 -0.60
C TRP A 237 8.49 -8.10 -0.08
N LEU A 238 7.22 -8.11 0.36
CA LEU A 238 6.57 -6.94 0.96
C LEU A 238 7.30 -6.45 2.22
N SER A 239 7.84 -7.36 3.04
CA SER A 239 8.58 -6.99 4.24
C SER A 239 9.87 -6.22 3.94
N TYR A 240 10.41 -6.33 2.73
CA TYR A 240 11.57 -5.58 2.23
C TYR A 240 11.20 -4.25 1.54
N ASN A 241 9.91 -3.92 1.50
CA ASN A 241 9.39 -2.65 0.99
C ASN A 241 8.72 -1.81 2.09
N GLN A 242 8.93 -2.19 3.35
CA GLN A 242 8.50 -1.40 4.50
C GLN A 242 9.60 -1.36 5.57
N PHE A 243 9.70 -0.24 6.27
CA PHE A 243 10.84 0.09 7.11
C PHE A 243 10.39 0.75 8.41
N SER A 244 11.17 0.57 9.47
CA SER A 244 11.04 1.34 10.72
C SER A 244 11.72 2.71 10.60
N ASN A 245 11.43 3.62 11.54
CA ASN A 245 12.14 4.90 11.59
C ASN A 245 13.65 4.72 11.74
N SER A 246 14.10 3.79 12.60
CA SER A 246 15.53 3.52 12.80
C SER A 246 16.23 3.02 11.52
N GLU A 247 15.55 2.23 10.71
CA GLU A 247 16.08 1.79 9.41
C GLU A 247 16.13 2.93 8.39
N SER A 248 15.19 3.89 8.49
CA SER A 248 15.24 5.11 7.68
C SER A 248 16.39 6.01 8.11
N GLU A 249 16.55 6.25 9.41
CA GLU A 249 17.61 7.09 9.99
C GLU A 249 19.02 6.57 9.73
N SER A 250 19.19 5.24 9.78
CA SER A 250 20.49 4.58 9.55
C SER A 250 20.87 4.46 8.07
N GLY A 251 19.99 4.85 7.13
CA GLY A 251 20.20 4.64 5.69
C GLY A 251 19.94 3.21 5.22
N THR A 252 19.60 2.28 6.11
CA THR A 252 19.29 0.89 5.76
C THR A 252 18.12 0.81 4.78
N ALA A 253 17.08 1.61 4.99
CA ALA A 253 15.93 1.68 4.09
C ALA A 253 16.37 2.07 2.66
N TRP A 254 17.21 3.09 2.54
CA TRP A 254 17.71 3.54 1.23
C TRP A 254 18.51 2.45 0.51
N ARG A 255 19.45 1.80 1.20
CA ARG A 255 20.26 0.73 0.61
C ARG A 255 19.39 -0.42 0.07
N ILE A 256 18.40 -0.89 0.86
CA ILE A 256 17.49 -1.96 0.44
C ILE A 256 16.63 -1.52 -0.75
N LEU A 257 16.15 -0.27 -0.77
CA LEU A 257 15.38 0.26 -1.89
C LEU A 257 16.22 0.36 -3.16
N GLN A 258 17.48 0.79 -3.08
CA GLN A 258 18.38 0.77 -4.23
C GLN A 258 18.51 -0.65 -4.81
N GLU A 259 18.67 -1.67 -3.96
CA GLU A 259 18.71 -3.07 -4.38
C GLU A 259 17.39 -3.51 -5.02
N ASN A 260 16.23 -3.12 -4.46
CA ASN A 260 14.91 -3.49 -4.98
C ASN A 260 14.65 -2.91 -6.38
N TYR A 261 15.14 -1.71 -6.66
CA TYR A 261 14.87 -1.00 -7.92
C TYR A 261 15.99 -1.12 -8.94
N ALA A 262 17.21 -1.52 -8.55
CA ALA A 262 18.33 -1.71 -9.49
C ALA A 262 18.08 -2.82 -10.52
N SER A 263 17.29 -3.82 -10.18
CA SER A 263 16.96 -4.95 -11.07
C SER A 263 15.88 -4.66 -12.11
N ILE A 264 15.35 -3.42 -12.12
CA ILE A 264 14.21 -3.02 -12.98
C ILE A 264 14.65 -1.95 -14.01
N SER A 265 15.88 -1.46 -13.87
CA SER A 265 16.49 -0.41 -14.72
C SER A 265 16.98 -0.99 -16.04
#